data_f894d5973fe62f909563c9ea0a2ec96f
#
_entry.id   f894d5973fe62f909563c9ea0a2ec96f
#
_cell.length_a   1.000
_cell.length_b   1.000
_cell.length_c   1.000
_cell.angle_alpha   90.00
_cell.angle_beta   90.00
_cell.angle_gamma   90.00
#
_symmetry.space_group_name_H-M   'P 1'
#
loop_
_entity.id
_entity.type
_entity.pdbx_description
1 polymer ?
#
loop_
_entity_poly.entity_id
_entity_poly.type
_entity_poly.pdbx_seq_one_letter_code
_entity_poly.pdbx_strand_id
1 'polypeptide(L)'
;MRSVLITIANLNQVFLNHKRGFGACLFLATLTLATASGAAGQGTQPAAPAGDVTEPDDDTIEAGEADAETPRRRLIRWNEFEGPFFTLRVGAGVLYDYAAFSQDDESSQQFQLAPESKMRDGRVLLKGRLKFRRPVTWSSGLMYDGATDSWLVRETGIMVEIPEAWGHVFVGRTKEGFSLNKVMVGYAGWTMERATISDATIPILADGVKWLGLAPKLRLLWNVGVYGDWLSEDQSFSTYDRQVVGRVAWLPAFRERTRLHLGMSLRYGKPDDGELRLRSRPENFIAPYFVETDKFPASNTKMVGIEAYYRPGPLLVGSEYFFQKVKATESGDPMFHGGDTVVSWLLTGETRAYNTRGGFFNQVSPARTVFEGGPGAWELVGRFSYIDLDDGPISGGRFWRATPMVNWYLSDQLRLEFAYGYGVLNRFNVRGATHFFQSRLQVQL
;
A
#
# COMPACT_ATOMS: atom_id res chain seq x y z
N MET A 1 18.16 31.52 -7.45
CA MET A 1 17.65 30.44 -8.31
C MET A 1 18.73 29.70 -9.13
N ARG A 2 19.78 30.36 -9.65
CA ARG A 2 20.88 29.68 -10.38
C ARG A 2 21.79 28.78 -9.52
N SER A 3 22.00 29.08 -8.25
CA SER A 3 22.91 28.31 -7.37
C SER A 3 22.32 26.96 -6.89
N VAL A 4 20.99 26.79 -6.84
CA VAL A 4 20.33 25.54 -6.40
C VAL A 4 20.33 24.50 -7.52
N LEU A 5 20.24 24.93 -8.78
CA LEU A 5 20.28 24.03 -9.95
C LEU A 5 21.68 23.43 -10.19
N ILE A 6 22.75 24.13 -9.82
CA ILE A 6 24.14 23.65 -9.99
C ILE A 6 24.45 22.56 -8.93
N THR A 7 23.86 22.64 -7.76
CA THR A 7 24.09 21.64 -6.69
C THR A 7 23.42 20.30 -7.02
N ILE A 8 22.27 20.31 -7.70
CA ILE A 8 21.58 19.08 -8.12
C ILE A 8 22.30 18.38 -9.28
N ALA A 9 22.88 19.13 -10.21
CA ALA A 9 23.66 18.57 -11.31
C ALA A 9 24.97 17.91 -10.85
N ASN A 10 25.60 18.42 -9.79
CA ASN A 10 26.82 17.83 -9.23
C ASN A 10 26.56 16.55 -8.39
N LEU A 11 25.38 16.37 -7.82
CA LEU A 11 25.01 15.14 -7.15
C LEU A 11 24.88 13.95 -8.14
N ASN A 12 24.45 14.17 -9.36
CA ASN A 12 24.34 13.12 -10.36
C ASN A 12 25.72 12.60 -10.85
N GLN A 13 26.77 13.43 -10.85
CA GLN A 13 28.11 12.97 -11.23
C GLN A 13 28.87 12.22 -10.13
N VAL A 14 28.56 12.44 -8.87
CA VAL A 14 29.22 11.75 -7.75
C VAL A 14 28.74 10.30 -7.62
N PHE A 15 27.50 9.98 -8.04
CA PHE A 15 26.94 8.63 -7.95
C PHE A 15 27.31 7.70 -9.11
N LEU A 16 27.79 8.21 -10.24
CA LEU A 16 28.12 7.39 -11.41
C LEU A 16 29.53 6.76 -11.40
N ASN A 17 30.41 7.10 -10.45
CA ASN A 17 31.82 6.68 -10.45
C ASN A 17 32.24 5.66 -9.36
N HIS A 18 31.31 5.03 -8.65
CA HIS A 18 31.66 4.00 -7.65
C HIS A 18 31.03 2.63 -7.95
N LYS A 19 31.42 2.05 -9.07
CA LYS A 19 31.35 0.59 -9.25
C LYS A 19 32.69 -0.01 -8.79
N ARG A 20 32.81 -0.38 -7.51
CA ARG A 20 33.62 -1.49 -6.97
C ARG A 20 33.72 -1.38 -5.44
N GLY A 21 33.21 -2.41 -4.75
CA GLY A 21 33.65 -2.75 -3.40
C GLY A 21 32.89 -2.10 -2.25
N PHE A 22 31.70 -2.57 -1.92
CA PHE A 22 31.17 -2.47 -0.56
C PHE A 22 31.08 -3.87 0.01
N GLY A 23 32.10 -4.19 0.82
CA GLY A 23 32.10 -5.35 1.67
C GLY A 23 30.99 -5.25 2.71
N ALA A 24 30.37 -6.39 2.99
CA ALA A 24 29.34 -6.58 3.98
C ALA A 24 29.83 -6.12 5.35
N CYS A 25 29.37 -5.00 5.86
CA CYS A 25 29.40 -4.66 7.27
C CYS A 25 28.18 -5.26 7.95
N LEU A 26 28.40 -6.43 8.54
CA LEU A 26 27.46 -7.06 9.46
C LEU A 26 27.44 -6.23 10.75
N PHE A 27 26.39 -5.43 10.97
CA PHE A 27 26.11 -4.87 12.28
C PHE A 27 25.38 -5.93 13.11
N LEU A 28 26.14 -6.72 13.85
CA LEU A 28 25.63 -7.47 14.99
C LEU A 28 25.35 -6.48 16.13
N ALA A 29 24.11 -6.10 16.32
CA ALA A 29 23.68 -5.43 17.54
C ALA A 29 23.52 -6.49 18.62
N THR A 30 24.54 -6.70 19.41
CA THR A 30 24.46 -7.45 20.67
C THR A 30 23.63 -6.65 21.68
N LEU A 31 22.43 -7.13 21.94
CA LEU A 31 21.53 -6.61 22.97
C LEU A 31 22.05 -7.13 24.33
N THR A 32 22.80 -6.34 25.07
CA THR A 32 23.15 -6.60 26.48
C THR A 32 21.92 -6.21 27.33
N LEU A 33 21.24 -7.22 27.87
CA LEU A 33 20.25 -7.02 28.94
C LEU A 33 20.98 -6.60 30.21
N ALA A 34 20.83 -5.35 30.60
CA ALA A 34 21.16 -4.89 31.95
C ALA A 34 19.93 -5.09 32.83
N THR A 35 19.99 -6.07 33.72
CA THR A 35 19.04 -6.25 34.82
C THR A 35 19.32 -5.20 35.89
N ALA A 36 18.42 -4.24 36.07
CA ALA A 36 18.39 -3.40 37.24
C ALA A 36 17.18 -3.76 38.10
N SER A 37 17.45 -4.45 39.20
CA SER A 37 16.50 -4.63 40.29
C SER A 37 16.48 -3.37 41.15
N GLY A 38 15.27 -2.86 41.48
CA GLY A 38 15.12 -1.70 42.37
C GLY A 38 13.68 -1.56 42.84
N ALA A 39 13.44 -2.10 43.98
CA ALA A 39 12.54 -1.83 45.10
C ALA A 39 11.22 -1.00 44.92
N ALA A 40 10.24 -1.56 45.57
CA ALA A 40 8.88 -1.16 45.84
C ALA A 40 8.66 0.25 46.41
N GLY A 41 7.58 0.89 45.99
CA GLY A 41 6.93 2.02 46.67
C GLY A 41 5.45 2.03 46.35
N GLN A 42 4.65 1.54 47.28
CA GLN A 42 3.17 1.62 47.26
C GLN A 42 2.73 3.07 47.48
N GLY A 43 1.91 3.58 46.60
CA GLY A 43 1.15 4.82 46.79
C GLY A 43 -0.23 4.67 46.19
N THR A 44 -1.21 4.32 47.01
CA THR A 44 -2.63 4.29 46.66
C THR A 44 -3.15 5.70 46.50
N GLN A 45 -3.67 6.06 45.30
CA GLN A 45 -4.53 7.22 45.13
C GLN A 45 -5.98 6.77 44.84
N PRO A 46 -6.98 7.46 45.41
CA PRO A 46 -8.36 7.01 45.33
C PRO A 46 -8.97 7.26 43.95
N ALA A 47 -9.82 6.30 43.53
CA ALA A 47 -10.58 6.38 42.30
C ALA A 47 -11.55 7.58 42.32
N ALA A 48 -11.52 8.41 41.29
CA ALA A 48 -12.54 9.39 40.97
C ALA A 48 -13.84 8.70 40.52
N PRO A 49 -15.02 9.25 40.83
CA PRO A 49 -16.28 8.62 40.45
C PRO A 49 -16.49 8.64 38.96
N ALA A 50 -16.98 7.52 38.42
CA ALA A 50 -17.39 7.38 37.04
C ALA A 50 -18.50 8.39 36.74
N GLY A 51 -18.16 9.44 36.00
CA GLY A 51 -19.13 10.30 35.35
C GLY A 51 -19.79 9.53 34.22
N ASP A 52 -21.11 9.55 34.24
CA ASP A 52 -21.98 9.03 33.20
C ASP A 52 -21.68 9.79 31.88
N VAL A 53 -20.83 9.24 31.06
CA VAL A 53 -20.58 9.77 29.72
C VAL A 53 -21.68 9.21 28.84
N THR A 54 -22.76 9.96 28.69
CA THR A 54 -23.71 9.78 27.60
C THR A 54 -22.91 9.83 26.30
N GLU A 55 -22.76 8.68 25.63
CA GLU A 55 -22.22 8.61 24.28
C GLU A 55 -23.01 9.56 23.37
N PRO A 56 -22.36 10.50 22.67
CA PRO A 56 -23.07 11.22 21.62
C PRO A 56 -23.45 10.23 20.55
N ASP A 57 -24.70 10.27 20.12
CA ASP A 57 -25.22 9.58 18.94
C ASP A 57 -24.48 10.11 17.70
N ASP A 58 -23.30 9.56 17.42
CA ASP A 58 -22.39 9.99 16.37
C ASP A 58 -22.67 9.22 15.08
N ASP A 59 -23.87 9.43 14.55
CA ASP A 59 -24.30 8.85 13.25
C ASP A 59 -23.91 9.74 12.05
N THR A 60 -23.24 10.87 12.25
CA THR A 60 -22.83 11.80 11.18
C THR A 60 -21.33 11.73 10.94
N ILE A 61 -20.93 11.44 9.69
CA ILE A 61 -19.55 11.58 9.23
C ILE A 61 -19.32 13.07 8.95
N GLU A 62 -18.52 13.74 9.74
CA GLU A 62 -18.09 15.12 9.47
C GLU A 62 -16.92 15.14 8.48
N ALA A 63 -16.92 16.15 7.59
CA ALA A 63 -15.87 16.29 6.57
C ALA A 63 -14.45 16.51 7.16
N GLY A 64 -14.36 16.92 8.43
CA GLY A 64 -13.10 17.13 9.15
C GLY A 64 -12.52 15.86 9.82
N GLU A 65 -13.32 14.81 10.01
CA GLU A 65 -12.87 13.59 10.71
C GLU A 65 -11.79 12.81 9.99
N ALA A 66 -11.64 13.00 8.68
CA ALA A 66 -10.56 12.37 7.92
C ALA A 66 -9.15 12.70 8.47
N ASP A 67 -8.99 13.84 9.11
CA ASP A 67 -7.73 14.25 9.75
C ASP A 67 -7.66 13.79 11.23
N ALA A 68 -8.78 13.53 11.89
CA ALA A 68 -8.84 13.06 13.27
C ALA A 68 -8.55 11.56 13.42
N GLU A 69 -8.84 10.76 12.40
CA GLU A 69 -8.57 9.33 12.38
C GLU A 69 -7.12 8.97 11.99
N THR A 70 -6.28 9.95 11.62
CA THR A 70 -4.85 9.67 11.43
C THR A 70 -4.22 9.34 12.78
N PRO A 71 -3.52 8.19 12.90
CA PRO A 71 -2.82 7.86 14.14
C PRO A 71 -1.98 9.06 14.57
N ARG A 72 -2.09 9.48 15.84
CA ARG A 72 -1.25 10.54 16.39
C ARG A 72 0.19 10.03 16.42
N ARG A 73 0.89 10.14 15.27
CA ARG A 73 2.33 9.96 15.26
C ARG A 73 2.89 11.02 16.20
N ARG A 74 3.64 10.61 17.22
CA ARG A 74 4.53 11.53 17.92
C ARG A 74 5.57 11.97 16.89
N LEU A 75 5.31 13.11 16.26
CA LEU A 75 6.17 13.66 15.24
C LEU A 75 7.48 14.04 15.91
N ILE A 76 8.57 13.51 15.38
CA ILE A 76 9.89 14.01 15.70
C ILE A 76 9.92 15.42 15.10
N ARG A 77 9.87 16.46 15.95
CA ARG A 77 9.72 17.88 15.50
C ARG A 77 10.82 18.32 14.53
N TRP A 78 11.96 17.64 14.52
CA TRP A 78 13.06 17.96 13.61
C TRP A 78 12.74 17.75 12.12
N ASN A 79 11.76 16.94 11.78
CA ASN A 79 11.37 16.68 10.39
C ASN A 79 10.21 17.56 9.90
N GLU A 80 9.76 18.50 10.71
CA GLU A 80 8.69 19.42 10.39
C GLU A 80 9.16 20.86 10.46
N PHE A 81 8.84 21.62 9.41
CA PHE A 81 9.08 23.04 9.31
C PHE A 81 7.74 23.76 9.09
N GLU A 82 7.49 24.79 9.87
CA GLU A 82 6.35 25.68 9.70
C GLU A 82 6.82 27.12 9.48
N GLY A 83 6.65 27.62 8.25
CA GLY A 83 6.92 29.00 7.87
C GLY A 83 5.64 29.82 7.74
N PRO A 84 5.78 31.13 7.47
CA PRO A 84 4.60 32.01 7.33
C PRO A 84 3.74 31.68 6.11
N PHE A 85 4.34 31.14 5.04
CA PHE A 85 3.67 30.88 3.76
C PHE A 85 3.46 29.39 3.48
N PHE A 86 4.25 28.52 4.09
CA PHE A 86 4.17 27.08 3.84
C PHE A 86 4.57 26.25 5.05
N THR A 87 4.15 24.98 5.03
CA THR A 87 4.67 23.94 5.91
C THR A 87 5.44 22.92 5.07
N LEU A 88 6.46 22.31 5.65
CA LEU A 88 7.21 21.20 5.07
C LEU A 88 7.36 20.10 6.12
N ARG A 89 7.10 18.89 5.71
CA ARG A 89 7.41 17.68 6.46
C ARG A 89 8.26 16.76 5.60
N VAL A 90 9.36 16.27 6.17
CA VAL A 90 10.21 15.26 5.56
C VAL A 90 9.87 13.91 6.17
N GLY A 91 9.60 12.92 5.34
CA GLY A 91 9.41 11.54 5.72
C GLY A 91 10.42 10.65 5.01
N ALA A 92 10.77 9.54 5.61
CA ALA A 92 11.60 8.51 5.02
C ALA A 92 11.05 7.13 5.35
N GLY A 93 11.42 6.13 4.58
CA GLY A 93 11.06 4.75 4.88
C GLY A 93 11.93 3.76 4.14
N VAL A 94 12.15 2.61 4.75
CA VAL A 94 12.91 1.49 4.19
C VAL A 94 12.14 0.20 4.45
N LEU A 95 12.08 -0.66 3.44
CA LEU A 95 11.63 -2.04 3.54
C LEU A 95 12.80 -2.96 3.16
N TYR A 96 13.12 -3.89 4.05
CA TYR A 96 14.16 -4.90 3.82
C TYR A 96 13.54 -6.28 3.99
N ASP A 97 13.62 -7.08 2.94
CA ASP A 97 12.98 -8.39 2.85
C ASP A 97 14.01 -9.52 2.87
N TYR A 98 13.61 -10.62 3.50
CA TYR A 98 14.21 -11.93 3.34
C TYR A 98 13.16 -12.93 2.90
N ALA A 99 13.50 -13.81 1.96
CA ALA A 99 12.67 -14.94 1.58
C ALA A 99 13.49 -16.21 1.44
N ALA A 100 12.84 -17.33 1.78
CA ALA A 100 13.31 -18.68 1.50
C ALA A 100 12.14 -19.51 0.95
N PHE A 101 12.45 -20.55 0.20
CA PHE A 101 11.47 -21.31 -0.56
C PHE A 101 11.69 -22.82 -0.39
N SER A 102 10.60 -23.58 -0.48
CA SER A 102 10.63 -25.03 -0.69
C SER A 102 9.66 -25.36 -1.80
N GLN A 103 10.11 -26.09 -2.80
CA GLN A 103 9.38 -26.38 -4.04
C GLN A 103 9.21 -27.87 -4.24
N ASP A 104 8.09 -28.29 -4.81
CA ASP A 104 7.99 -29.61 -5.41
C ASP A 104 8.74 -29.68 -6.76
N ASP A 105 8.81 -30.85 -7.36
CA ASP A 105 9.55 -31.08 -8.61
C ASP A 105 8.95 -30.28 -9.76
N GLU A 106 7.64 -30.15 -9.85
CA GLU A 106 6.93 -29.42 -10.88
C GLU A 106 7.11 -27.90 -10.73
N SER A 107 7.12 -27.38 -9.51
CA SER A 107 7.45 -25.97 -9.27
C SER A 107 8.92 -25.68 -9.62
N SER A 108 9.83 -26.61 -9.28
CA SER A 108 11.26 -26.47 -9.57
C SER A 108 11.56 -26.52 -11.07
N GLN A 109 10.74 -27.20 -11.87
CA GLN A 109 10.82 -27.17 -13.33
C GLN A 109 10.41 -25.82 -13.92
N GLN A 110 9.48 -25.11 -13.28
CA GLN A 110 9.01 -23.81 -13.76
C GLN A 110 9.95 -22.67 -13.33
N PHE A 111 10.45 -22.70 -12.11
CA PHE A 111 11.32 -21.67 -11.55
C PHE A 111 12.37 -22.25 -10.60
N GLN A 112 13.59 -21.74 -10.69
CA GLN A 112 14.62 -22.03 -9.70
C GLN A 112 14.59 -20.91 -8.64
N LEU A 113 14.16 -21.23 -7.41
CA LEU A 113 14.06 -20.27 -6.31
C LEU A 113 15.16 -20.56 -5.29
N ALA A 114 15.86 -19.51 -4.88
CA ALA A 114 16.89 -19.58 -3.85
C ALA A 114 16.60 -18.58 -2.72
N PRO A 115 17.02 -18.88 -1.50
CA PRO A 115 16.94 -17.91 -0.42
C PRO A 115 17.72 -16.63 -0.74
N GLU A 116 17.12 -15.49 -0.51
CA GLU A 116 17.73 -14.19 -0.77
C GLU A 116 17.24 -13.14 0.24
N SER A 117 18.06 -12.12 0.48
CA SER A 117 17.64 -10.92 1.19
C SER A 117 17.93 -9.69 0.34
N LYS A 118 16.97 -8.76 0.30
CA LYS A 118 17.06 -7.59 -0.57
C LYS A 118 16.33 -6.40 0.02
N MET A 119 16.83 -5.20 -0.25
CA MET A 119 16.08 -3.97 -0.01
C MET A 119 14.91 -3.92 -0.99
N ARG A 120 13.68 -3.96 -0.47
CA ARG A 120 12.45 -3.90 -1.25
C ARG A 120 12.24 -2.51 -1.82
N ASP A 121 12.30 -1.51 -0.98
CA ASP A 121 12.31 -0.11 -1.37
C ASP A 121 12.89 0.80 -0.26
N GLY A 122 13.39 1.96 -0.71
CA GLY A 122 13.76 3.07 0.16
C GLY A 122 13.07 4.33 -0.32
N ARG A 123 12.48 5.13 0.58
CA ARG A 123 11.68 6.30 0.20
C ARG A 123 12.11 7.54 0.93
N VAL A 124 12.09 8.66 0.20
CA VAL A 124 12.13 10.01 0.76
C VAL A 124 10.87 10.73 0.30
N LEU A 125 10.10 11.25 1.24
CA LEU A 125 8.81 11.87 1.00
C LEU A 125 8.82 13.28 1.57
N LEU A 126 8.46 14.23 0.74
CA LEU A 126 8.27 15.63 1.12
C LEU A 126 6.78 15.95 0.97
N LYS A 127 6.19 16.59 1.95
CA LYS A 127 4.81 17.06 1.88
C LYS A 127 4.60 18.31 2.73
N GLY A 128 3.63 19.10 2.36
CA GLY A 128 3.32 20.32 3.10
C GLY A 128 2.07 21.00 2.59
N ARG A 129 1.83 22.19 3.13
CA ARG A 129 0.74 23.09 2.73
C ARG A 129 1.31 24.44 2.31
N LEU A 130 0.75 25.02 1.27
CA LEU A 130 0.86 26.42 0.95
C LEU A 130 -0.32 27.13 1.63
N LYS A 131 -0.02 28.16 2.43
CA LYS A 131 -1.01 28.89 3.27
C LYS A 131 -1.71 29.99 2.48
N PHE A 132 -2.33 29.62 1.35
CA PHE A 132 -3.18 30.53 0.56
C PHE A 132 -4.57 30.66 1.22
N ARG A 133 -5.41 31.54 0.68
CA ARG A 133 -6.81 31.67 1.08
C ARG A 133 -7.55 30.31 1.03
N ARG A 134 -7.28 29.49 0.02
CA ARG A 134 -7.59 28.05 0.00
C ARG A 134 -6.27 27.30 0.15
N PRO A 135 -6.08 26.55 1.22
CA PRO A 135 -4.87 25.79 1.43
C PRO A 135 -4.63 24.79 0.30
N VAL A 136 -3.43 24.80 -0.25
CA VAL A 136 -2.98 23.85 -1.26
C VAL A 136 -2.02 22.88 -0.57
N THR A 137 -2.39 21.62 -0.50
CA THR A 137 -1.49 20.56 -0.05
C THR A 137 -0.62 20.12 -1.21
N TRP A 138 0.66 19.93 -0.98
CA TRP A 138 1.59 19.41 -1.97
C TRP A 138 2.36 18.23 -1.41
N SER A 139 2.78 17.32 -2.28
CA SER A 139 3.63 16.19 -1.96
C SER A 139 4.62 15.95 -3.09
N SER A 140 5.80 15.44 -2.75
CA SER A 140 6.78 14.93 -3.70
C SER A 140 7.54 13.78 -3.05
N GLY A 141 7.83 12.74 -3.81
CA GLY A 141 8.51 11.56 -3.31
C GLY A 141 9.51 10.99 -4.29
N LEU A 142 10.62 10.50 -3.75
CA LEU A 142 11.58 9.67 -4.44
C LEU A 142 11.58 8.28 -3.82
N MET A 143 11.76 7.26 -4.63
CA MET A 143 11.84 5.87 -4.19
C MET A 143 13.00 5.17 -4.90
N TYR A 144 13.85 4.52 -4.13
CA TYR A 144 14.70 3.47 -4.65
C TYR A 144 13.86 2.21 -4.78
N ASP A 145 13.80 1.66 -5.98
CA ASP A 145 13.11 0.39 -6.26
C ASP A 145 14.13 -0.75 -6.32
N GLY A 146 14.08 -1.65 -5.35
CA GLY A 146 14.95 -2.80 -5.29
C GLY A 146 14.72 -3.83 -6.40
N ALA A 147 13.62 -3.75 -7.18
CA ALA A 147 13.40 -4.62 -8.33
C ALA A 147 14.24 -4.21 -9.54
N THR A 148 14.43 -2.92 -9.73
CA THR A 148 15.12 -2.33 -10.89
C THR A 148 16.47 -1.71 -10.53
N ASP A 149 16.82 -1.68 -9.22
CA ASP A 149 18.00 -1.04 -8.67
C ASP A 149 18.15 0.43 -9.12
N SER A 150 17.02 1.16 -9.18
CA SER A 150 16.96 2.52 -9.67
C SER A 150 16.13 3.44 -8.79
N TRP A 151 16.38 4.77 -8.90
CA TRP A 151 15.59 5.79 -8.26
C TRP A 151 14.46 6.26 -9.17
N LEU A 152 13.26 6.32 -8.63
CA LEU A 152 12.05 6.68 -9.34
C LEU A 152 11.33 7.83 -8.62
N VAL A 153 10.72 8.73 -9.42
CA VAL A 153 9.81 9.75 -8.88
C VAL A 153 8.48 9.07 -8.50
N ARG A 154 8.12 9.18 -7.24
CA ARG A 154 6.86 8.64 -6.72
C ARG A 154 5.72 9.65 -6.73
N GLU A 155 4.76 9.47 -5.83
CA GLU A 155 3.61 10.36 -5.67
C GLU A 155 4.07 11.81 -5.54
N THR A 156 3.77 12.60 -6.57
CA THR A 156 4.19 14.00 -6.68
C THR A 156 3.06 14.80 -7.28
N GLY A 157 2.62 15.85 -6.57
CA GLY A 157 1.52 16.69 -7.06
C GLY A 157 0.96 17.63 -6.02
N ILE A 158 -0.13 18.25 -6.39
CA ILE A 158 -0.85 19.21 -5.57
C ILE A 158 -2.30 18.79 -5.37
N MET A 159 -2.83 19.08 -4.19
CA MET A 159 -4.23 18.84 -3.85
C MET A 159 -4.86 20.10 -3.30
N VAL A 160 -6.01 20.47 -3.85
CA VAL A 160 -6.80 21.63 -3.44
C VAL A 160 -8.12 21.14 -2.90
N GLU A 161 -8.50 21.62 -1.73
CA GLU A 161 -9.84 21.42 -1.18
C GLU A 161 -10.85 22.31 -1.90
N ILE A 162 -11.95 21.72 -2.37
CA ILE A 162 -13.06 22.40 -3.06
C ILE A 162 -14.37 22.00 -2.37
N PRO A 163 -14.75 22.67 -1.26
CA PRO A 163 -15.96 22.34 -0.50
C PRO A 163 -17.22 22.38 -1.37
N GLU A 164 -17.26 23.29 -2.36
CA GLU A 164 -18.38 23.42 -3.32
C GLU A 164 -18.56 22.18 -4.19
N ALA A 165 -17.50 21.36 -4.33
CA ALA A 165 -17.51 20.07 -5.02
C ALA A 165 -17.43 18.90 -4.03
N TRP A 166 -17.75 19.12 -2.75
CA TRP A 166 -17.75 18.11 -1.68
C TRP A 166 -16.44 17.34 -1.55
N GLY A 167 -15.30 17.97 -1.76
CA GLY A 167 -14.04 17.25 -1.60
C GLY A 167 -12.80 17.96 -2.13
N HIS A 168 -11.90 17.18 -2.72
CA HIS A 168 -10.57 17.61 -3.10
C HIS A 168 -10.28 17.24 -4.55
N VAL A 169 -9.58 18.13 -5.25
CA VAL A 169 -9.00 17.83 -6.56
C VAL A 169 -7.49 17.71 -6.41
N PHE A 170 -6.95 16.59 -6.89
CA PHE A 170 -5.52 16.34 -6.95
C PHE A 170 -5.05 16.33 -8.40
N VAL A 171 -3.89 16.92 -8.65
CA VAL A 171 -3.21 16.93 -9.96
C VAL A 171 -1.76 16.49 -9.77
N GLY A 172 -1.33 15.50 -10.55
CA GLY A 172 0.04 14.98 -10.51
C GLY A 172 0.09 13.46 -10.55
N ARG A 173 1.25 12.91 -10.17
CA ARG A 173 1.49 11.46 -10.08
C ARG A 173 0.91 10.92 -8.77
N THR A 174 0.05 9.93 -8.88
CA THR A 174 -0.66 9.37 -7.74
C THR A 174 -1.18 7.95 -8.01
N LYS A 175 -1.68 7.29 -6.99
CA LYS A 175 -2.48 6.07 -7.17
C LYS A 175 -3.82 6.40 -7.80
N GLU A 176 -4.22 5.62 -8.77
CA GLU A 176 -5.58 5.71 -9.32
C GLU A 176 -6.62 5.27 -8.28
N GLY A 177 -7.85 5.74 -8.44
CA GLY A 177 -8.97 5.39 -7.55
C GLY A 177 -9.56 4.03 -7.90
N PHE A 178 -8.82 2.95 -7.68
CA PHE A 178 -9.29 1.58 -7.90
C PHE A 178 -8.81 0.68 -6.76
N SER A 179 -9.70 -0.13 -6.16
CA SER A 179 -9.40 -1.04 -5.03
C SER A 179 -9.05 -0.32 -3.72
N LEU A 180 -9.63 -0.74 -2.60
CA LEU A 180 -9.27 -0.24 -1.27
C LEU A 180 -7.81 -0.57 -0.94
N ASN A 181 -7.41 -1.81 -1.18
CA ASN A 181 -6.06 -2.27 -0.88
C ASN A 181 -5.01 -1.52 -1.71
N LYS A 182 -5.32 -1.17 -2.98
CA LYS A 182 -4.38 -0.45 -3.85
C LYS A 182 -4.23 1.02 -3.46
N VAL A 183 -5.33 1.73 -3.13
CA VAL A 183 -5.26 3.15 -2.71
C VAL A 183 -4.64 3.32 -1.33
N MET A 184 -4.69 2.30 -0.48
CA MET A 184 -4.08 2.32 0.85
C MET A 184 -2.58 2.61 0.77
N VAL A 185 -2.05 3.35 1.75
CA VAL A 185 -0.61 3.62 1.85
C VAL A 185 0.15 2.30 1.93
N GLY A 186 1.24 2.15 1.15
CA GLY A 186 1.96 0.87 1.06
C GLY A 186 2.47 0.37 2.41
N TYR A 187 2.91 1.27 3.28
CA TYR A 187 3.39 0.93 4.63
C TYR A 187 2.26 0.70 5.66
N ALA A 188 1.01 0.99 5.29
CA ALA A 188 -0.16 0.73 6.15
C ALA A 188 -0.80 -0.63 5.89
N GLY A 189 -0.33 -1.37 4.89
CA GLY A 189 -0.87 -2.69 4.54
C GLY A 189 -0.82 -3.70 5.69
N TRP A 190 -1.76 -4.61 5.69
CA TRP A 190 -1.79 -5.76 6.61
C TRP A 190 -0.95 -6.94 6.10
N THR A 191 -0.59 -6.96 4.83
CA THR A 191 0.29 -7.97 4.20
C THR A 191 1.53 -7.31 3.59
N MET A 192 2.62 -8.05 3.47
CA MET A 192 3.88 -7.56 2.90
C MET A 192 3.70 -7.04 1.47
N GLU A 193 3.02 -7.81 0.62
CA GLU A 193 2.72 -7.45 -0.76
C GLU A 193 1.22 -7.49 -1.01
N ARG A 194 0.75 -6.78 -2.04
CA ARG A 194 -0.65 -6.84 -2.47
C ARG A 194 -0.98 -8.17 -3.12
N ALA A 195 -2.27 -8.48 -3.22
CA ALA A 195 -2.73 -9.66 -3.93
C ALA A 195 -2.26 -9.66 -5.38
N THR A 196 -1.95 -10.84 -5.91
CA THR A 196 -1.41 -11.07 -7.25
C THR A 196 -2.22 -10.37 -8.34
N ILE A 197 -3.56 -10.43 -8.28
CA ILE A 197 -4.42 -9.76 -9.26
C ILE A 197 -4.28 -8.23 -9.22
N SER A 198 -4.16 -7.64 -8.03
CA SER A 198 -3.97 -6.19 -7.87
C SER A 198 -2.63 -5.73 -8.45
N ASP A 199 -1.60 -6.56 -8.31
CA ASP A 199 -0.27 -6.28 -8.84
C ASP A 199 -0.24 -6.42 -10.37
N ALA A 200 -0.90 -7.45 -10.91
CA ALA A 200 -0.96 -7.71 -12.34
C ALA A 200 -1.76 -6.65 -13.13
N THR A 201 -2.84 -6.12 -12.54
CA THR A 201 -3.86 -5.39 -13.32
C THR A 201 -3.94 -3.90 -12.99
N ILE A 202 -3.46 -3.46 -11.83
CA ILE A 202 -3.57 -2.07 -11.39
C ILE A 202 -2.19 -1.43 -11.35
N PRO A 203 -1.93 -0.34 -12.09
CA PRO A 203 -0.68 0.39 -12.04
C PRO A 203 -0.26 0.79 -10.63
N ILE A 204 1.04 0.84 -10.36
CA ILE A 204 1.55 1.31 -9.07
C ILE A 204 1.18 2.76 -8.85
N LEU A 205 1.41 3.60 -9.87
CA LEU A 205 1.09 5.02 -9.94
C LEU A 205 0.68 5.36 -11.36
N ALA A 206 -0.03 6.47 -11.54
CA ALA A 206 -0.35 7.07 -12.82
C ALA A 206 -0.37 8.59 -12.69
N ASP A 207 -0.10 9.30 -13.78
CA ASP A 207 -0.17 10.76 -13.82
C ASP A 207 -1.59 11.18 -14.16
N GLY A 208 -2.19 12.06 -13.36
CA GLY A 208 -3.60 12.36 -13.59
C GLY A 208 -4.17 13.50 -12.79
N VAL A 209 -5.44 13.70 -13.06
CA VAL A 209 -6.33 14.55 -12.28
C VAL A 209 -7.40 13.67 -11.66
N LYS A 210 -7.56 13.75 -10.35
CA LYS A 210 -8.61 13.01 -9.63
C LYS A 210 -9.37 13.90 -8.68
N TRP A 211 -10.64 13.58 -8.54
CA TRP A 211 -11.57 14.17 -7.61
C TRP A 211 -11.93 13.15 -6.54
N LEU A 212 -11.60 13.49 -5.30
CA LEU A 212 -11.96 12.72 -4.11
C LEU A 212 -13.08 13.48 -3.39
N GLY A 213 -14.16 12.81 -3.10
CA GLY A 213 -15.28 13.45 -2.45
C GLY A 213 -15.90 12.59 -1.36
N LEU A 214 -16.64 13.28 -0.49
CA LEU A 214 -17.39 12.68 0.60
C LEU A 214 -18.73 13.38 0.72
N ALA A 215 -19.83 12.61 0.76
CA ALA A 215 -21.15 13.06 1.15
C ALA A 215 -21.48 12.48 2.54
N PRO A 216 -21.22 13.19 3.65
CA PRO A 216 -21.29 12.64 5.00
C PRO A 216 -22.68 12.09 5.34
N LYS A 217 -23.75 12.82 5.01
CA LYS A 217 -25.14 12.41 5.26
C LYS A 217 -25.54 11.10 4.54
N LEU A 218 -24.95 10.83 3.37
CA LEU A 218 -25.18 9.61 2.60
C LEU A 218 -24.18 8.52 2.97
N ARG A 219 -23.14 8.84 3.74
CA ARG A 219 -22.01 7.96 4.04
C ARG A 219 -21.35 7.42 2.77
N LEU A 220 -21.31 8.25 1.73
CA LEU A 220 -20.82 7.92 0.40
C LEU A 220 -19.54 8.68 0.12
N LEU A 221 -18.51 7.96 -0.34
CA LEU A 221 -17.26 8.57 -0.80
C LEU A 221 -16.96 8.10 -2.22
N TRP A 222 -16.21 8.92 -2.94
CA TRP A 222 -15.80 8.61 -4.30
C TRP A 222 -14.38 9.08 -4.58
N ASN A 223 -13.78 8.43 -5.56
CA ASN A 223 -12.48 8.79 -6.13
C ASN A 223 -12.57 8.55 -7.64
N VAL A 224 -12.70 9.63 -8.40
CA VAL A 224 -12.87 9.59 -9.86
C VAL A 224 -11.73 10.38 -10.50
N GLY A 225 -11.11 9.83 -11.54
CA GLY A 225 -10.01 10.52 -12.20
C GLY A 225 -9.77 10.07 -13.63
N VAL A 226 -9.00 10.89 -14.32
CA VAL A 226 -8.44 10.62 -15.64
C VAL A 226 -6.92 10.61 -15.51
N TYR A 227 -6.29 9.63 -16.16
CA TYR A 227 -4.87 9.38 -15.98
C TYR A 227 -4.22 9.07 -17.32
N GLY A 228 -2.93 9.30 -17.38
CA GLY A 228 -2.03 9.00 -18.47
C GLY A 228 -0.61 8.82 -17.95
N ASP A 229 0.39 9.05 -18.80
CA ASP A 229 1.80 8.95 -18.45
C ASP A 229 2.56 10.16 -19.02
N TRP A 230 2.34 11.33 -18.42
CA TRP A 230 2.77 12.63 -18.94
C TRP A 230 3.84 13.35 -18.11
N LEU A 231 4.09 12.92 -16.86
CA LEU A 231 5.14 13.51 -16.01
C LEU A 231 6.50 12.83 -16.19
N SER A 232 6.54 11.61 -16.72
CA SER A 232 7.79 10.88 -16.92
C SER A 232 7.58 9.68 -17.85
N GLU A 233 7.64 9.88 -19.15
CA GLU A 233 7.59 8.82 -20.15
C GLU A 233 8.65 7.74 -19.94
N ASP A 234 9.86 8.13 -19.50
CA ASP A 234 10.98 7.20 -19.24
C ASP A 234 10.85 6.43 -17.90
N GLN A 235 9.91 6.77 -17.03
CA GLN A 235 9.72 6.16 -15.71
C GLN A 235 8.24 5.82 -15.48
N SER A 236 7.61 5.24 -16.48
CA SER A 236 6.22 4.85 -16.39
C SER A 236 5.99 3.75 -15.36
N PHE A 237 5.00 3.96 -14.50
CA PHE A 237 4.44 2.93 -13.63
C PHE A 237 3.13 2.35 -14.20
N SER A 238 2.69 2.86 -15.34
CA SER A 238 1.44 2.45 -15.99
C SER A 238 1.72 1.72 -17.29
N THR A 239 0.88 0.76 -17.61
CA THR A 239 0.82 0.09 -18.90
C THR A 239 -0.28 0.68 -19.79
N TYR A 240 -0.78 1.86 -19.44
CA TYR A 240 -1.89 2.53 -20.11
C TYR A 240 -1.51 3.95 -20.53
N ASP A 241 -1.62 4.24 -21.82
CA ASP A 241 -1.53 5.59 -22.39
C ASP A 241 -2.59 6.52 -21.78
N ARG A 242 -3.83 6.06 -21.70
CA ARG A 242 -4.97 6.81 -21.13
C ARG A 242 -5.90 5.90 -20.37
N GLN A 243 -6.40 6.40 -19.26
CA GLN A 243 -7.41 5.67 -18.50
C GLN A 243 -8.35 6.61 -17.75
N VAL A 244 -9.59 6.17 -17.60
CA VAL A 244 -10.60 6.76 -16.73
C VAL A 244 -10.92 5.75 -15.65
N VAL A 245 -10.86 6.20 -14.41
CA VAL A 245 -11.05 5.33 -13.23
C VAL A 245 -12.05 5.99 -12.30
N GLY A 246 -13.00 5.22 -11.80
CA GLY A 246 -13.95 5.65 -10.79
C GLY A 246 -14.13 4.58 -9.73
N ARG A 247 -14.09 4.99 -8.48
CA ARG A 247 -14.40 4.17 -7.31
C ARG A 247 -15.44 4.89 -6.46
N VAL A 248 -16.45 4.16 -6.03
CA VAL A 248 -17.46 4.63 -5.08
C VAL A 248 -17.49 3.66 -3.92
N ALA A 249 -17.55 4.19 -2.70
CA ALA A 249 -17.67 3.37 -1.50
C ALA A 249 -18.77 3.92 -0.59
N TRP A 250 -19.52 3.02 0.01
CA TRP A 250 -20.59 3.28 0.96
C TRP A 250 -20.22 2.71 2.32
N LEU A 251 -20.49 3.49 3.39
CA LEU A 251 -20.20 3.15 4.77
C LEU A 251 -21.50 2.94 5.54
N PRO A 252 -22.23 1.81 5.34
CA PRO A 252 -23.53 1.59 5.98
C PRO A 252 -23.43 1.52 7.50
N ALA A 253 -22.31 1.04 8.05
CA ALA A 253 -21.99 1.13 9.47
C ALA A 253 -20.70 1.93 9.65
N PHE A 254 -20.83 3.10 10.28
CA PHE A 254 -19.71 3.97 10.62
C PHE A 254 -19.84 4.38 12.08
N ARG A 255 -19.27 3.57 12.98
CA ARG A 255 -19.25 3.77 14.43
C ARG A 255 -17.81 3.62 14.91
N GLU A 256 -17.45 4.17 16.04
CA GLU A 256 -16.07 4.15 16.55
C GLU A 256 -15.41 2.76 16.49
N ARG A 257 -16.09 1.74 16.99
CA ARG A 257 -15.57 0.35 16.99
C ARG A 257 -16.03 -0.51 15.81
N THR A 258 -16.89 0.01 14.93
CA THR A 258 -17.47 -0.78 13.84
C THR A 258 -17.45 0.00 12.54
N ARG A 259 -16.85 -0.56 11.51
CA ARG A 259 -16.86 -0.03 10.15
C ARG A 259 -17.31 -1.12 9.19
N LEU A 260 -18.28 -0.79 8.33
CA LEU A 260 -18.63 -1.62 7.18
C LEU A 260 -18.41 -0.76 5.94
N HIS A 261 -17.53 -1.21 5.08
CA HIS A 261 -17.18 -0.59 3.82
C HIS A 261 -17.62 -1.50 2.69
N LEU A 262 -18.44 -1.00 1.78
CA LEU A 262 -18.84 -1.65 0.55
C LEU A 262 -18.48 -0.75 -0.61
N GLY A 263 -17.73 -1.26 -1.60
CA GLY A 263 -17.27 -0.43 -2.69
C GLY A 263 -17.28 -1.14 -4.04
N MET A 264 -17.29 -0.32 -5.08
CA MET A 264 -17.17 -0.74 -6.46
C MET A 264 -16.23 0.20 -7.20
N SER A 265 -15.40 -0.38 -8.05
CA SER A 265 -14.46 0.34 -8.91
C SER A 265 -14.70 -0.02 -10.37
N LEU A 266 -14.56 0.98 -11.25
CA LEU A 266 -14.62 0.83 -12.69
C LEU A 266 -13.40 1.46 -13.32
N ARG A 267 -12.81 0.83 -14.32
CA ARG A 267 -11.74 1.39 -15.14
C ARG A 267 -11.98 1.11 -16.62
N TYR A 268 -11.75 2.11 -17.44
CA TYR A 268 -11.54 1.99 -18.86
C TYR A 268 -10.14 2.48 -19.18
N GLY A 269 -9.31 1.65 -19.83
CA GLY A 269 -7.93 1.97 -20.16
C GLY A 269 -7.60 1.62 -21.62
N LYS A 270 -6.78 2.47 -22.24
CA LYS A 270 -6.14 2.19 -23.52
C LYS A 270 -4.71 1.80 -23.24
N PRO A 271 -4.28 0.55 -23.59
CA PRO A 271 -2.90 0.12 -23.42
C PRO A 271 -1.93 1.02 -24.17
N ASP A 272 -0.74 1.16 -23.63
CA ASP A 272 0.37 1.84 -24.25
C ASP A 272 0.83 1.08 -25.52
N ASP A 273 1.17 1.81 -26.57
CA ASP A 273 1.55 1.25 -27.89
C ASP A 273 0.56 0.23 -28.48
N GLY A 274 -0.66 0.14 -27.97
CA GLY A 274 -1.66 -0.84 -28.40
C GLY A 274 -1.33 -2.27 -27.99
N GLU A 275 -0.43 -2.48 -27.03
CA GLU A 275 -0.02 -3.77 -26.50
C GLU A 275 -0.33 -3.87 -24.99
N LEU A 276 -0.78 -5.03 -24.55
CA LEU A 276 -1.01 -5.33 -23.14
C LEU A 276 -0.12 -6.49 -22.70
N ARG A 277 0.42 -6.34 -21.51
CA ARG A 277 1.12 -7.39 -20.76
C ARG A 277 0.67 -7.34 -19.31
N LEU A 278 0.13 -8.43 -18.81
CA LEU A 278 -0.25 -8.59 -17.41
C LEU A 278 0.70 -9.59 -16.76
N ARG A 279 1.28 -9.22 -15.63
CA ARG A 279 2.18 -10.09 -14.89
C ARG A 279 2.19 -9.77 -13.41
N SER A 280 2.43 -10.77 -12.57
CA SER A 280 2.62 -10.58 -11.15
C SER A 280 3.57 -11.59 -10.53
N ARG A 281 4.27 -11.13 -9.50
CA ARG A 281 5.01 -11.98 -8.58
C ARG A 281 4.04 -12.72 -7.64
N PRO A 282 4.46 -13.84 -7.03
CA PRO A 282 3.59 -14.64 -6.15
C PRO A 282 3.44 -14.01 -4.75
N GLU A 283 3.20 -12.69 -4.65
CA GLU A 283 3.13 -11.95 -3.38
C GLU A 283 4.42 -12.05 -2.56
N ASN A 284 5.51 -12.14 -3.27
CA ASN A 284 6.86 -12.19 -2.77
C ASN A 284 7.75 -11.35 -3.71
N PHE A 285 8.36 -10.31 -3.14
CA PHE A 285 9.16 -9.38 -3.93
C PHE A 285 10.42 -10.02 -4.54
N ILE A 286 11.01 -11.00 -3.85
CA ILE A 286 12.24 -11.68 -4.26
C ILE A 286 11.99 -12.69 -5.38
N ALA A 287 10.82 -13.35 -5.38
CA ALA A 287 10.48 -14.32 -6.42
C ALA A 287 10.30 -13.68 -7.81
N PRO A 288 10.52 -14.42 -8.91
CA PRO A 288 10.20 -13.96 -10.26
C PRO A 288 8.70 -13.82 -10.50
N TYR A 289 8.31 -13.37 -11.69
CA TYR A 289 6.90 -13.35 -12.10
C TYR A 289 6.38 -14.79 -12.30
N PHE A 290 5.37 -15.18 -11.53
CA PHE A 290 4.75 -16.51 -11.62
C PHE A 290 3.67 -16.55 -12.70
N VAL A 291 2.89 -15.51 -12.80
CA VAL A 291 1.87 -15.35 -13.84
C VAL A 291 2.25 -14.22 -14.78
N GLU A 292 2.07 -14.45 -16.08
CA GLU A 292 2.45 -13.51 -17.12
C GLU A 292 1.82 -13.87 -18.47
N THR A 293 1.13 -12.92 -19.12
CA THR A 293 0.43 -13.13 -20.39
C THR A 293 1.31 -12.99 -21.63
N ASP A 294 2.60 -12.66 -21.48
CA ASP A 294 3.39 -12.06 -22.56
C ASP A 294 2.73 -10.76 -23.12
N LYS A 295 3.34 -10.13 -24.09
CA LYS A 295 2.75 -8.99 -24.79
C LYS A 295 1.82 -9.47 -25.89
N PHE A 296 0.63 -8.90 -25.97
CA PHE A 296 -0.32 -9.16 -27.05
C PHE A 296 -1.06 -7.89 -27.48
N PRO A 297 -1.46 -7.77 -28.76
CA PRO A 297 -2.17 -6.62 -29.27
C PRO A 297 -3.52 -6.42 -28.56
N ALA A 298 -3.78 -5.22 -28.05
CA ALA A 298 -5.00 -4.88 -27.33
C ALA A 298 -5.38 -3.41 -27.53
N SER A 299 -6.63 -3.17 -27.91
CA SER A 299 -7.09 -1.81 -28.21
C SER A 299 -7.62 -1.06 -26.97
N ASN A 300 -8.23 -1.76 -26.04
CA ASN A 300 -8.69 -1.21 -24.76
C ASN A 300 -8.96 -2.32 -23.74
N THR A 301 -9.07 -1.89 -22.47
CA THR A 301 -9.46 -2.74 -21.34
C THR A 301 -10.63 -2.14 -20.59
N LYS A 302 -11.50 -2.99 -20.05
CA LYS A 302 -12.56 -2.63 -19.12
C LYS A 302 -12.41 -3.47 -17.87
N MET A 303 -12.35 -2.84 -16.72
CA MET A 303 -12.17 -3.54 -15.44
C MET A 303 -13.26 -3.13 -14.45
N VAL A 304 -13.79 -4.12 -13.76
CA VAL A 304 -14.75 -3.95 -12.66
C VAL A 304 -14.12 -4.57 -11.41
N GLY A 305 -14.18 -3.87 -10.30
CA GLY A 305 -13.79 -4.36 -8.99
C GLY A 305 -14.92 -4.19 -7.99
N ILE A 306 -15.10 -5.18 -7.14
CA ILE A 306 -16.00 -5.13 -5.99
C ILE A 306 -15.19 -5.33 -4.72
N GLU A 307 -15.57 -4.64 -3.65
CA GLU A 307 -14.85 -4.68 -2.38
C GLU A 307 -15.83 -4.61 -1.20
N ALA A 308 -15.55 -5.39 -0.17
CA ALA A 308 -16.31 -5.41 1.06
C ALA A 308 -15.37 -5.64 2.25
N TYR A 309 -15.43 -4.75 3.24
CA TYR A 309 -14.61 -4.84 4.45
C TYR A 309 -15.48 -4.57 5.68
N TYR A 310 -15.37 -5.44 6.67
CA TYR A 310 -16.05 -5.30 7.94
C TYR A 310 -15.03 -5.32 9.08
N ARG A 311 -15.03 -4.28 9.93
CA ARG A 311 -14.13 -4.15 11.07
C ARG A 311 -14.93 -3.96 12.37
N PRO A 312 -15.24 -5.04 13.08
CA PRO A 312 -15.77 -5.00 14.46
C PRO A 312 -14.60 -4.93 15.46
N GLY A 313 -14.25 -3.75 15.93
CA GLY A 313 -13.15 -3.55 16.89
C GLY A 313 -11.78 -3.93 16.30
N PRO A 314 -11.02 -4.81 16.99
CA PRO A 314 -9.68 -5.24 16.58
C PRO A 314 -9.66 -6.23 15.41
N LEU A 315 -10.79 -6.81 15.05
CA LEU A 315 -10.93 -7.74 13.94
C LEU A 315 -11.26 -6.96 12.66
N LEU A 316 -10.68 -7.37 11.54
CA LEU A 316 -11.02 -6.90 10.20
C LEU A 316 -11.16 -8.12 9.28
N VAL A 317 -12.25 -8.19 8.55
CA VAL A 317 -12.48 -9.18 7.50
C VAL A 317 -12.80 -8.43 6.23
N GLY A 318 -12.14 -8.77 5.13
CA GLY A 318 -12.37 -8.09 3.87
C GLY A 318 -12.08 -8.96 2.67
N SER A 319 -12.65 -8.55 1.54
CA SER A 319 -12.42 -9.21 0.25
C SER A 319 -12.55 -8.21 -0.87
N GLU A 320 -11.73 -8.41 -1.90
CA GLU A 320 -11.83 -7.71 -3.18
C GLU A 320 -11.82 -8.73 -4.32
N TYR A 321 -12.57 -8.48 -5.37
CA TYR A 321 -12.56 -9.31 -6.56
C TYR A 321 -12.68 -8.47 -7.83
N PHE A 322 -11.88 -8.81 -8.86
CA PHE A 322 -11.75 -8.03 -10.08
C PHE A 322 -12.00 -8.87 -11.32
N PHE A 323 -12.61 -8.25 -12.32
CA PHE A 323 -12.81 -8.78 -13.65
C PHE A 323 -12.26 -7.78 -14.66
N GLN A 324 -11.37 -8.22 -15.55
CA GLN A 324 -10.79 -7.39 -16.61
C GLN A 324 -11.05 -8.00 -17.97
N LYS A 325 -11.92 -7.37 -18.76
CA LYS A 325 -12.16 -7.70 -20.16
C LYS A 325 -11.21 -6.89 -21.03
N VAL A 326 -10.54 -7.56 -21.95
CA VAL A 326 -9.61 -6.93 -22.90
C VAL A 326 -10.23 -7.00 -24.30
N LYS A 327 -10.19 -5.89 -25.04
CA LYS A 327 -10.54 -5.87 -26.47
C LYS A 327 -9.29 -6.15 -27.28
N ALA A 328 -9.14 -7.40 -27.71
CA ALA A 328 -7.99 -7.97 -28.41
C ALA A 328 -8.48 -8.99 -29.42
N THR A 329 -8.93 -8.51 -30.58
CA THR A 329 -9.66 -9.32 -31.59
C THR A 329 -8.86 -10.56 -32.04
N GLU A 330 -7.55 -10.43 -32.20
CA GLU A 330 -6.66 -11.55 -32.58
C GLU A 330 -6.55 -12.62 -31.48
N SER A 331 -6.79 -12.25 -30.23
CA SER A 331 -6.73 -13.13 -29.06
C SER A 331 -8.11 -13.51 -28.52
N GLY A 332 -9.22 -13.24 -29.26
CA GLY A 332 -10.56 -13.63 -28.88
C GLY A 332 -11.20 -12.80 -27.76
N ASP A 333 -10.73 -11.56 -27.56
CA ASP A 333 -11.22 -10.67 -26.51
C ASP A 333 -11.17 -11.31 -25.09
N PRO A 334 -10.02 -11.64 -24.54
CA PRO A 334 -9.90 -12.41 -23.31
C PRO A 334 -10.42 -11.69 -22.07
N MET A 335 -10.84 -12.45 -21.06
CA MET A 335 -11.28 -11.97 -19.75
C MET A 335 -10.45 -12.61 -18.64
N PHE A 336 -9.76 -11.79 -17.87
CA PHE A 336 -8.96 -12.18 -16.72
C PHE A 336 -9.66 -11.81 -15.41
N HIS A 337 -9.44 -12.58 -14.36
CA HIS A 337 -10.07 -12.30 -13.10
C HIS A 337 -9.26 -12.82 -11.89
N GLY A 338 -9.62 -12.35 -10.71
CA GLY A 338 -9.03 -12.78 -9.46
C GLY A 338 -9.43 -11.87 -8.32
N GLY A 339 -8.95 -12.23 -7.14
CA GLY A 339 -9.25 -11.47 -5.93
C GLY A 339 -8.51 -12.00 -4.72
N ASP A 340 -8.82 -11.41 -3.58
CA ASP A 340 -8.33 -11.90 -2.31
C ASP A 340 -9.38 -11.74 -1.19
N THR A 341 -9.21 -12.53 -0.15
CA THR A 341 -9.92 -12.41 1.11
C THR A 341 -8.91 -12.36 2.23
N VAL A 342 -9.10 -11.45 3.17
CA VAL A 342 -8.23 -11.25 4.32
C VAL A 342 -9.01 -11.26 5.61
N VAL A 343 -8.40 -11.85 6.64
CA VAL A 343 -8.78 -11.71 8.04
C VAL A 343 -7.58 -11.18 8.78
N SER A 344 -7.73 -10.08 9.51
CA SER A 344 -6.69 -9.47 10.34
C SER A 344 -7.25 -9.29 11.75
N TRP A 345 -6.50 -9.71 12.76
CA TRP A 345 -6.88 -9.60 14.16
C TRP A 345 -5.74 -9.03 14.99
N LEU A 346 -5.98 -7.83 15.56
CA LEU A 346 -5.07 -7.18 16.50
C LEU A 346 -5.27 -7.77 17.90
N LEU A 347 -4.34 -8.66 18.28
CA LEU A 347 -4.40 -9.41 19.56
C LEU A 347 -4.29 -8.48 20.78
N THR A 348 -3.61 -7.37 20.63
CA THR A 348 -3.39 -6.38 21.68
C THR A 348 -4.54 -5.38 21.85
N GLY A 349 -5.56 -5.45 20.97
CA GLY A 349 -6.85 -4.76 21.15
C GLY A 349 -6.95 -3.43 20.39
N GLU A 350 -5.90 -2.99 19.69
CA GLU A 350 -5.95 -1.80 18.82
C GLU A 350 -6.98 -1.98 17.71
N THR A 351 -7.37 -0.88 17.09
CA THR A 351 -8.25 -0.89 15.92
C THR A 351 -7.59 -0.15 14.76
N ARG A 352 -7.83 -0.60 13.52
CA ARG A 352 -7.41 0.13 12.35
C ARG A 352 -8.34 1.31 12.12
N ALA A 353 -7.82 2.53 12.20
CA ALA A 353 -8.55 3.73 11.84
C ALA A 353 -8.91 3.73 10.35
N TYR A 354 -10.04 4.35 10.01
CA TYR A 354 -10.52 4.45 8.63
C TYR A 354 -10.35 5.88 8.12
N ASN A 355 -9.73 6.05 6.98
CA ASN A 355 -9.55 7.33 6.31
C ASN A 355 -10.70 7.58 5.34
N THR A 356 -11.60 8.50 5.68
CA THR A 356 -12.78 8.84 4.87
C THR A 356 -12.43 9.62 3.59
N ARG A 357 -11.32 10.36 3.56
CA ARG A 357 -10.86 11.05 2.34
C ARG A 357 -10.41 10.08 1.26
N GLY A 358 -9.67 9.04 1.65
CA GLY A 358 -9.13 8.04 0.71
C GLY A 358 -9.98 6.79 0.58
N GLY A 359 -10.89 6.55 1.52
CA GLY A 359 -11.72 5.36 1.55
C GLY A 359 -10.93 4.07 1.83
N PHE A 360 -10.02 4.09 2.83
CA PHE A 360 -9.18 2.95 3.18
C PHE A 360 -8.83 2.92 4.68
N PHE A 361 -8.30 1.79 5.15
CA PHE A 361 -7.83 1.66 6.53
C PHE A 361 -6.39 2.16 6.68
N ASN A 362 -6.13 2.88 7.76
CA ASN A 362 -4.82 3.42 8.11
C ASN A 362 -3.90 2.35 8.74
N GLN A 363 -2.66 2.75 8.97
CA GLN A 363 -1.67 1.98 9.72
C GLN A 363 -2.12 1.78 11.17
N VAL A 364 -1.69 0.66 11.77
CA VAL A 364 -1.83 0.40 13.19
C VAL A 364 -0.80 1.21 13.98
N SER A 365 -1.24 1.84 15.07
CA SER A 365 -0.38 2.47 16.08
C SER A 365 -0.52 1.68 17.37
N PRO A 366 0.58 1.19 17.97
CA PRO A 366 0.54 0.52 19.25
C PRO A 366 0.01 1.44 20.35
N ALA A 367 -0.89 0.94 21.19
CA ALA A 367 -1.36 1.69 22.37
C ALA A 367 -0.20 2.04 23.32
N ARG A 368 0.77 1.16 23.42
CA ARG A 368 2.05 1.34 24.15
C ARG A 368 3.19 0.67 23.40
N THR A 369 4.17 1.44 23.01
CA THR A 369 5.32 0.97 22.23
C THR A 369 6.27 0.09 23.06
N VAL A 370 7.08 -0.73 22.37
CA VAL A 370 8.12 -1.54 23.03
C VAL A 370 9.15 -0.64 23.74
N PHE A 371 9.46 0.52 23.18
CA PHE A 371 10.40 1.49 23.73
C PHE A 371 9.89 2.21 24.98
N GLU A 372 8.57 2.13 25.24
CA GLU A 372 7.92 2.61 26.46
C GLU A 372 7.65 1.46 27.45
N GLY A 373 8.27 0.30 27.22
CA GLY A 373 8.09 -0.91 28.03
C GLY A 373 6.73 -1.60 27.83
N GLY A 374 6.04 -1.32 26.71
CA GLY A 374 4.84 -2.01 26.30
C GLY A 374 5.11 -3.24 25.43
N PRO A 375 4.09 -4.00 25.04
CA PRO A 375 4.22 -5.16 24.15
C PRO A 375 4.36 -4.76 22.67
N GLY A 376 4.17 -3.48 22.29
CA GLY A 376 3.84 -3.10 20.93
C GLY A 376 2.44 -3.57 20.54
N ALA A 377 2.10 -3.59 19.25
CA ALA A 377 0.87 -4.17 18.77
C ALA A 377 1.15 -5.45 17.98
N TRP A 378 0.38 -6.50 18.25
CA TRP A 378 0.48 -7.80 17.58
C TRP A 378 -0.74 -8.05 16.71
N GLU A 379 -0.52 -8.38 15.45
CA GLU A 379 -1.57 -8.66 14.48
C GLU A 379 -1.37 -10.01 13.85
N LEU A 380 -2.39 -10.87 13.90
CA LEU A 380 -2.47 -12.09 13.11
C LEU A 380 -3.22 -11.78 11.81
N VAL A 381 -2.68 -12.23 10.68
CA VAL A 381 -3.31 -12.07 9.38
C VAL A 381 -3.40 -13.41 8.68
N GLY A 382 -4.54 -13.69 8.07
CA GLY A 382 -4.73 -14.77 7.12
C GLY A 382 -5.23 -14.19 5.81
N ARG A 383 -4.56 -14.51 4.69
CA ARG A 383 -5.03 -14.15 3.35
C ARG A 383 -5.11 -15.36 2.45
N PHE A 384 -6.17 -15.41 1.65
CA PHE A 384 -6.26 -16.27 0.47
C PHE A 384 -6.38 -15.38 -0.75
N SER A 385 -5.59 -15.65 -1.78
CA SER A 385 -5.61 -14.91 -3.06
C SER A 385 -5.65 -15.86 -4.24
N TYR A 386 -6.25 -15.36 -5.33
CA TYR A 386 -6.40 -16.08 -6.58
C TYR A 386 -6.27 -15.15 -7.77
N ILE A 387 -5.65 -15.63 -8.84
CA ILE A 387 -5.60 -14.98 -10.15
C ILE A 387 -5.71 -16.03 -11.26
N ASP A 388 -6.44 -15.69 -12.32
CA ASP A 388 -6.54 -16.42 -13.57
C ASP A 388 -6.20 -15.48 -14.73
N LEU A 389 -5.10 -15.75 -15.42
CA LEU A 389 -4.67 -15.07 -16.64
C LEU A 389 -4.70 -16.00 -17.85
N ASP A 390 -5.46 -17.11 -17.79
CA ASP A 390 -5.69 -18.00 -18.92
C ASP A 390 -7.08 -17.73 -19.53
N ASP A 391 -7.13 -17.33 -20.79
CA ASP A 391 -8.38 -17.28 -21.56
C ASP A 391 -8.09 -17.36 -23.07
N GLY A 392 -8.76 -18.28 -23.77
CA GLY A 392 -8.58 -18.55 -25.19
C GLY A 392 -7.11 -18.91 -25.50
N PRO A 393 -6.44 -18.19 -26.42
CA PRO A 393 -5.05 -18.45 -26.76
C PRO A 393 -4.03 -17.91 -25.76
N ILE A 394 -4.47 -17.10 -24.79
CA ILE A 394 -3.60 -16.52 -23.77
C ILE A 394 -3.41 -17.52 -22.62
N SER A 395 -2.16 -17.86 -22.31
CA SER A 395 -1.77 -18.78 -21.24
C SER A 395 -0.87 -18.08 -20.23
N GLY A 396 -1.43 -17.10 -19.51
CA GLY A 396 -0.71 -16.33 -18.50
C GLY A 396 -0.52 -17.04 -17.17
N GLY A 397 -1.26 -18.14 -16.96
CA GLY A 397 -1.21 -18.99 -15.78
C GLY A 397 -2.28 -18.66 -14.74
N ARG A 398 -2.55 -19.65 -13.90
CA ARG A 398 -3.44 -19.56 -12.72
C ARG A 398 -2.64 -19.75 -11.47
N PHE A 399 -2.82 -18.87 -10.51
CA PHE A 399 -2.11 -18.96 -9.24
C PHE A 399 -3.05 -18.71 -8.09
N TRP A 400 -2.91 -19.48 -7.02
CA TRP A 400 -3.53 -19.18 -5.75
C TRP A 400 -2.54 -19.35 -4.61
N ARG A 401 -2.77 -18.60 -3.53
CA ARG A 401 -1.91 -18.65 -2.35
C ARG A 401 -2.69 -18.43 -1.07
N ALA A 402 -2.40 -19.25 -0.06
CA ALA A 402 -2.81 -19.05 1.33
C ALA A 402 -1.61 -18.53 2.14
N THR A 403 -1.82 -17.47 2.91
CA THR A 403 -0.74 -16.77 3.62
C THR A 403 -1.17 -16.45 5.06
N PRO A 404 -0.89 -17.30 6.05
CA PRO A 404 -0.85 -16.91 7.45
C PRO A 404 0.37 -16.01 7.70
N MET A 405 0.20 -15.00 8.56
CA MET A 405 1.21 -13.97 8.79
C MET A 405 1.06 -13.37 10.18
N VAL A 406 2.17 -12.93 10.75
CA VAL A 406 2.27 -12.18 12.01
C VAL A 406 2.93 -10.84 11.75
N ASN A 407 2.30 -9.77 12.17
CA ASN A 407 2.87 -8.42 12.21
C ASN A 407 3.10 -8.02 13.66
N TRP A 408 4.30 -7.52 13.94
CA TRP A 408 4.64 -6.93 15.23
C TRP A 408 5.03 -5.46 15.04
N TYR A 409 4.15 -4.57 15.46
CA TYR A 409 4.37 -3.13 15.47
C TYR A 409 5.07 -2.76 16.76
N LEU A 410 6.38 -2.57 16.73
CA LEU A 410 7.17 -2.18 17.89
C LEU A 410 6.90 -0.73 18.28
N SER A 411 6.68 0.13 17.28
CA SER A 411 6.29 1.53 17.40
C SER A 411 5.56 1.96 16.12
N ASP A 412 5.16 3.23 16.03
CA ASP A 412 4.63 3.82 14.79
C ASP A 412 5.65 3.80 13.64
N GLN A 413 6.97 3.72 13.96
CA GLN A 413 8.05 3.80 13.01
C GLN A 413 8.66 2.45 12.66
N LEU A 414 8.51 1.44 13.51
CA LEU A 414 9.21 0.17 13.37
C LEU A 414 8.23 -1.01 13.42
N ARG A 415 8.26 -1.84 12.38
CA ARG A 415 7.44 -3.05 12.27
C ARG A 415 8.27 -4.22 11.76
N LEU A 416 8.06 -5.38 12.35
CA LEU A 416 8.53 -6.67 11.87
C LEU A 416 7.35 -7.47 11.34
N GLU A 417 7.57 -8.15 10.21
CA GLU A 417 6.56 -8.96 9.55
C GLU A 417 7.11 -10.34 9.27
N PHE A 418 6.33 -11.37 9.56
CA PHE A 418 6.67 -12.77 9.29
C PHE A 418 5.49 -13.44 8.60
N ALA A 419 5.74 -14.03 7.44
CA ALA A 419 4.73 -14.72 6.67
C ALA A 419 5.21 -16.12 6.26
N TYR A 420 4.30 -17.07 6.33
CA TYR A 420 4.39 -18.32 5.63
C TYR A 420 3.36 -18.28 4.50
N GLY A 421 3.69 -18.80 3.33
CA GLY A 421 2.77 -18.92 2.21
C GLY A 421 2.82 -20.32 1.61
N TYR A 422 1.66 -20.84 1.25
CA TYR A 422 1.56 -22.00 0.38
C TYR A 422 0.83 -21.58 -0.87
N GLY A 423 1.49 -21.71 -2.03
CA GLY A 423 0.95 -21.29 -3.33
C GLY A 423 1.08 -22.39 -4.35
N VAL A 424 0.11 -22.46 -5.26
CA VAL A 424 0.10 -23.41 -6.38
C VAL A 424 -0.06 -22.64 -7.68
N LEU A 425 0.90 -22.80 -8.56
CA LEU A 425 0.88 -22.27 -9.92
C LEU A 425 0.51 -23.39 -10.90
N ASN A 426 -0.43 -23.13 -11.78
CA ASN A 426 -0.71 -23.94 -12.96
C ASN A 426 -0.46 -23.07 -14.20
N ARG A 427 0.60 -23.37 -14.93
CA ARG A 427 0.98 -22.65 -16.15
C ARG A 427 1.59 -23.63 -17.16
N PHE A 428 1.21 -23.51 -18.42
CA PHE A 428 1.67 -24.40 -19.52
C PHE A 428 1.43 -25.90 -19.23
N ASN A 429 0.29 -26.22 -18.58
CA ASN A 429 -0.09 -27.56 -18.13
C ASN A 429 0.85 -28.19 -17.08
N VAL A 430 1.72 -27.43 -16.47
CA VAL A 430 2.53 -27.85 -15.31
C VAL A 430 1.95 -27.21 -14.07
N ARG A 431 1.63 -28.06 -13.06
CA ARG A 431 1.06 -27.62 -11.78
C ARG A 431 2.05 -27.88 -10.66
N GLY A 432 2.66 -26.85 -10.13
CA GLY A 432 3.67 -26.95 -9.07
C GLY A 432 3.28 -26.16 -7.83
N ALA A 433 3.67 -26.66 -6.67
CA ALA A 433 3.46 -26.05 -5.35
C ALA A 433 4.76 -25.48 -4.79
N THR A 434 4.63 -24.32 -4.14
CA THR A 434 5.74 -23.62 -3.50
C THR A 434 5.35 -23.20 -2.09
N HIS A 435 6.22 -23.49 -1.12
CA HIS A 435 6.19 -22.92 0.22
C HIS A 435 7.09 -21.69 0.25
N PHE A 436 6.57 -20.59 0.80
CA PHE A 436 7.23 -19.30 0.92
C PHE A 436 7.43 -18.98 2.39
N PHE A 437 8.65 -18.71 2.80
CA PHE A 437 8.99 -18.19 4.12
C PHE A 437 9.52 -16.76 3.92
N GLN A 438 8.87 -15.78 4.53
CA GLN A 438 9.19 -14.38 4.32
C GLN A 438 9.30 -13.64 5.65
N SER A 439 10.26 -12.73 5.74
CA SER A 439 10.31 -11.73 6.79
C SER A 439 10.60 -10.35 6.21
N ARG A 440 10.08 -9.33 6.85
CA ARG A 440 10.30 -7.93 6.48
C ARG A 440 10.59 -7.08 7.70
N LEU A 441 11.60 -6.25 7.59
CA LEU A 441 11.83 -5.11 8.46
C LEU A 441 11.29 -3.87 7.76
N GLN A 442 10.35 -3.19 8.40
CA GLN A 442 9.84 -1.90 7.96
C GLN A 442 10.25 -0.80 8.93
N VAL A 443 10.92 0.21 8.41
CA VAL A 443 11.28 1.44 9.14
C VAL A 443 10.66 2.63 8.41
N GLN A 444 10.04 3.56 9.15
CA GLN A 444 9.45 4.77 8.57
C GLN A 444 9.51 5.95 9.56
N LEU A 445 9.69 7.17 9.02
CA LEU A 445 9.76 8.43 9.75
C LEU A 445 8.67 9.41 9.31
#